data_252dab4204cc837d3ba759fbcf1c0699
#
_entry.id   252dab4204cc837d3ba759fbcf1c0699
#
_cell.length_a   1.000
_cell.length_b   1.000
_cell.length_c   1.000
_cell.angle_alpha   90.00
_cell.angle_beta   90.00
_cell.angle_gamma   90.00
#
_symmetry.space_group_name_H-M   'P 1'
#
loop_
_entity.id
_entity.type
_entity.pdbx_description
1 polymer ?
#
loop_
_entity_poly.entity_id
_entity_poly.type
_entity_poly.pdbx_seq_one_letter_code
_entity_poly.pdbx_strand_id
1 'polypeptide(L)'
;GDVDIVGMGRGLIAEPNWVKKVENGEEDLLRKCISCNVGCAGNRIGVNRPIRCTVNPAVPEGDIYKALKVNKNCNVVVVGGGTAGLEAACTAAEVGCNVFVLEKKDHLGGLSTFISDLPSKTRMKDFPKYLEARAARLKNLYVFLNTEATVDKVKQFKPDIVVNATGSVPLVPPIKGLKENIEAGNVATIFDMIN
;
A
#
# COMPACT_ATOMS: atom_id res chain seq x y z
N GLY A 1 16.33 -11.50 28.19
CA GLY A 1 14.94 -11.17 27.95
C GLY A 1 14.02 -11.68 29.03
N ASP A 2 12.79 -11.23 29.00
CA ASP A 2 11.80 -11.57 30.02
C ASP A 2 11.07 -12.90 29.73
N VAL A 3 11.31 -13.47 28.53
CA VAL A 3 10.72 -14.74 28.09
C VAL A 3 11.68 -15.52 27.20
N ASP A 4 11.60 -16.85 27.25
CA ASP A 4 12.45 -17.75 26.46
C ASP A 4 11.84 -18.07 25.09
N ILE A 5 10.53 -18.02 24.95
CA ILE A 5 9.80 -18.37 23.72
C ILE A 5 8.69 -17.35 23.46
N VAL A 6 8.57 -16.92 22.19
CA VAL A 6 7.51 -16.03 21.74
C VAL A 6 6.69 -16.71 20.65
N GLY A 7 5.36 -16.85 20.88
CA GLY A 7 4.42 -17.34 19.88
C GLY A 7 3.94 -16.21 18.97
N MET A 8 4.14 -16.36 17.66
CA MET A 8 3.69 -15.39 16.65
C MET A 8 2.69 -16.03 15.68
N GLY A 9 1.47 -15.50 15.59
CA GLY A 9 0.45 -15.97 14.64
C GLY A 9 0.39 -15.09 13.37
N ARG A 10 -0.52 -14.12 13.36
CA ARG A 10 -0.78 -13.24 12.20
C ARG A 10 0.45 -12.44 11.74
N GLY A 11 1.40 -12.18 12.64
CA GLY A 11 2.68 -11.55 12.28
C GLY A 11 3.44 -12.34 11.22
N LEU A 12 3.54 -13.67 11.39
CA LEU A 12 4.22 -14.54 10.43
C LEU A 12 3.39 -14.80 9.15
N ILE A 13 2.07 -14.64 9.18
CA ILE A 13 1.26 -14.64 7.95
C ILE A 13 1.60 -13.40 7.11
N ALA A 14 1.73 -12.24 7.76
CA ALA A 14 2.08 -11.00 7.08
C ALA A 14 3.54 -11.01 6.61
N GLU A 15 4.47 -11.47 7.45
CA GLU A 15 5.90 -11.50 7.18
C GLU A 15 6.51 -12.85 7.58
N PRO A 16 6.58 -13.81 6.67
CA PRO A 16 7.17 -15.12 6.95
C PRO A 16 8.67 -15.07 7.33
N ASN A 17 9.39 -14.07 6.82
CA ASN A 17 10.82 -13.88 7.05
C ASN A 17 11.12 -12.96 8.25
N TRP A 18 10.20 -12.82 9.20
CA TRP A 18 10.34 -11.91 10.33
C TRP A 18 11.69 -12.07 11.06
N VAL A 19 11.97 -13.29 11.52
CA VAL A 19 13.20 -13.60 12.28
C VAL A 19 14.44 -13.25 11.47
N LYS A 20 14.50 -13.73 10.23
CA LYS A 20 15.64 -13.49 9.34
C LYS A 20 15.89 -12.01 9.07
N LYS A 21 14.84 -11.22 8.90
CA LYS A 21 14.95 -9.76 8.70
C LYS A 21 15.48 -9.07 9.95
N VAL A 22 15.01 -9.47 11.14
CA VAL A 22 15.51 -8.92 12.41
C VAL A 22 16.98 -9.30 12.64
N GLU A 23 17.37 -10.57 12.38
CA GLU A 23 18.77 -11.00 12.45
C GLU A 23 19.68 -10.20 11.52
N ASN A 24 19.18 -9.76 10.39
CA ASN A 24 19.91 -8.95 9.40
C ASN A 24 19.87 -7.43 9.70
N GLY A 25 19.15 -6.96 10.72
CA GLY A 25 18.97 -5.53 10.98
C GLY A 25 18.05 -4.82 9.95
N GLU A 26 17.08 -5.56 9.40
CA GLU A 26 16.16 -5.09 8.35
C GLU A 26 14.75 -4.86 8.89
N GLU A 27 14.59 -4.34 10.11
CA GLU A 27 13.30 -4.15 10.78
C GLU A 27 12.39 -3.14 10.04
N ASP A 28 12.96 -2.21 9.30
CA ASP A 28 12.24 -1.27 8.43
C ASP A 28 11.58 -1.95 7.22
N LEU A 29 12.08 -3.13 6.83
CA LEU A 29 11.48 -3.99 5.80
C LEU A 29 10.48 -5.01 6.35
N LEU A 30 10.14 -4.97 7.63
CA LEU A 30 9.11 -5.84 8.16
C LEU A 30 7.71 -5.43 7.67
N ARG A 31 7.06 -6.32 6.95
CA ARG A 31 5.65 -6.20 6.56
C ARG A 31 4.76 -6.52 7.77
N LYS A 32 4.53 -5.55 8.63
CA LYS A 32 3.81 -5.76 9.89
C LYS A 32 2.33 -6.03 9.67
N CYS A 33 1.77 -6.92 10.48
CA CYS A 33 0.33 -7.19 10.49
C CYS A 33 -0.45 -5.96 10.96
N ILE A 34 -1.36 -5.46 10.13
CA ILE A 34 -2.23 -4.30 10.44
C ILE A 34 -3.48 -4.66 11.26
N SER A 35 -3.58 -5.90 11.73
CA SER A 35 -4.68 -6.41 12.57
C SER A 35 -6.09 -6.29 11.97
N CYS A 36 -6.21 -6.30 10.63
CA CYS A 36 -7.49 -6.14 9.93
C CYS A 36 -8.42 -7.37 10.04
N ASN A 37 -7.89 -8.56 10.30
CA ASN A 37 -8.59 -9.85 10.34
C ASN A 37 -9.36 -10.27 9.07
N VAL A 38 -9.36 -9.48 8.01
CA VAL A 38 -10.21 -9.69 6.82
C VAL A 38 -9.88 -10.99 6.10
N GLY A 39 -8.63 -11.12 5.64
CA GLY A 39 -8.23 -12.26 4.80
C GLY A 39 -7.80 -13.50 5.60
N CYS A 40 -7.38 -13.36 6.84
CA CYS A 40 -6.95 -14.48 7.68
C CYS A 40 -8.10 -15.02 8.53
N ALA A 41 -8.40 -14.42 9.67
CA ALA A 41 -9.45 -14.89 10.58
C ALA A 41 -10.84 -14.85 9.92
N GLY A 42 -11.17 -13.78 9.20
CA GLY A 42 -12.46 -13.64 8.51
C GLY A 42 -12.68 -14.75 7.48
N ASN A 43 -11.68 -15.04 6.63
CA ASN A 43 -11.80 -16.13 5.66
C ASN A 43 -11.87 -17.49 6.35
N ARG A 44 -10.96 -17.77 7.30
CA ARG A 44 -10.88 -19.11 7.89
C ARG A 44 -12.03 -19.40 8.85
N ILE A 45 -12.34 -18.48 9.77
CA ILE A 45 -13.35 -18.68 10.80
C ILE A 45 -14.74 -18.28 10.30
N GLY A 46 -14.86 -17.13 9.62
CA GLY A 46 -16.15 -16.58 9.20
C GLY A 46 -16.80 -17.35 8.05
N VAL A 47 -16.01 -17.79 7.04
CA VAL A 47 -16.57 -18.37 5.80
C VAL A 47 -15.89 -19.66 5.35
N ASN A 48 -15.04 -20.25 6.17
CA ASN A 48 -14.30 -21.50 5.92
C ASN A 48 -13.57 -21.53 4.56
N ARG A 49 -12.89 -20.43 4.21
CA ARG A 49 -12.07 -20.32 3.01
C ARG A 49 -10.58 -20.32 3.34
N PRO A 50 -9.69 -20.61 2.38
CA PRO A 50 -8.25 -20.44 2.54
C PRO A 50 -7.90 -19.04 3.05
N ILE A 51 -6.91 -18.96 3.93
CA ILE A 51 -6.43 -17.68 4.42
C ILE A 51 -5.77 -16.86 3.30
N ARG A 52 -5.95 -15.54 3.40
CA ARG A 52 -5.24 -14.54 2.62
C ARG A 52 -4.74 -13.46 3.57
N CYS A 53 -3.89 -12.59 3.09
CA CYS A 53 -3.43 -11.45 3.89
C CYS A 53 -3.58 -10.16 3.10
N THR A 54 -4.12 -9.12 3.73
CA THR A 54 -4.32 -7.81 3.10
C THR A 54 -3.00 -7.14 2.71
N VAL A 55 -1.94 -7.40 3.48
CA VAL A 55 -0.62 -6.78 3.26
C VAL A 55 0.40 -7.74 2.64
N ASN A 56 0.10 -9.03 2.54
CA ASN A 56 0.98 -10.02 1.93
C ASN A 56 0.28 -10.75 0.78
N PRO A 57 0.52 -10.36 -0.47
CA PRO A 57 -0.13 -10.96 -1.62
C PRO A 57 0.28 -12.42 -1.87
N ALA A 58 1.43 -12.86 -1.32
CA ALA A 58 1.92 -14.23 -1.50
C ALA A 58 1.14 -15.29 -0.70
N VAL A 59 0.17 -14.92 0.12
CA VAL A 59 -0.67 -15.85 0.89
C VAL A 59 -2.01 -16.05 0.17
N PRO A 60 -2.40 -17.28 -0.20
CA PRO A 60 -1.75 -18.60 0.02
C PRO A 60 -0.84 -19.07 -1.13
N GLU A 61 -0.75 -18.33 -2.22
CA GLU A 61 -0.15 -18.76 -3.49
C GLU A 61 1.37 -18.99 -3.44
N GLY A 62 2.03 -18.49 -2.40
CA GLY A 62 3.47 -18.72 -2.18
C GLY A 62 4.33 -18.27 -3.36
N ASP A 63 4.97 -19.23 -4.00
CA ASP A 63 6.01 -18.97 -4.99
C ASP A 63 5.56 -18.39 -6.33
N ILE A 64 4.25 -18.40 -6.64
CA ILE A 64 3.76 -17.77 -7.88
C ILE A 64 4.00 -16.25 -7.89
N TYR A 65 4.18 -15.65 -6.72
CA TYR A 65 4.57 -14.25 -6.57
C TYR A 65 6.08 -14.04 -6.53
N LYS A 66 6.88 -15.08 -6.76
CA LYS A 66 8.30 -14.90 -7.03
C LYS A 66 8.45 -14.18 -8.36
N ALA A 67 9.05 -13.02 -8.30
CA ALA A 67 9.17 -12.15 -9.43
C ALA A 67 9.93 -12.81 -10.59
N LEU A 68 9.30 -12.93 -11.74
CA LEU A 68 9.95 -13.24 -13.00
C LEU A 68 10.70 -12.00 -13.48
N LYS A 69 11.93 -12.15 -13.93
CA LYS A 69 12.67 -11.01 -14.48
C LYS A 69 12.18 -10.67 -15.88
N VAL A 70 12.09 -9.38 -16.16
CA VAL A 70 11.80 -8.88 -17.53
C VAL A 70 13.07 -8.98 -18.37
N ASN A 71 12.93 -9.45 -19.61
CA ASN A 71 14.07 -9.68 -20.49
C ASN A 71 14.41 -8.46 -21.39
N LYS A 72 13.66 -7.36 -21.26
CA LYS A 72 13.89 -6.12 -22.03
C LYS A 72 13.66 -4.90 -21.14
N ASN A 73 14.23 -3.77 -21.52
CA ASN A 73 13.91 -2.51 -20.87
C ASN A 73 12.40 -2.23 -20.94
N CYS A 74 11.81 -1.94 -19.80
CA CYS A 74 10.40 -1.65 -19.63
C CYS A 74 10.26 -0.42 -18.73
N ASN A 75 9.57 0.60 -19.23
CA ASN A 75 9.24 1.80 -18.47
C ASN A 75 7.81 1.70 -17.93
N VAL A 76 7.66 1.78 -16.63
CA VAL A 76 6.35 1.75 -15.96
C VAL A 76 6.11 3.10 -15.29
N VAL A 77 5.01 3.75 -15.62
CA VAL A 77 4.56 4.95 -14.90
C VAL A 77 3.42 4.57 -13.98
N VAL A 78 3.56 4.87 -12.71
CA VAL A 78 2.53 4.65 -11.69
C VAL A 78 1.94 5.98 -11.28
N VAL A 79 0.65 6.15 -11.47
CA VAL A 79 -0.09 7.36 -11.12
C VAL A 79 -0.74 7.16 -9.76
N GLY A 80 -0.18 7.82 -8.74
CA GLY A 80 -0.59 7.75 -7.34
C GLY A 80 0.36 6.94 -6.47
N GLY A 81 0.88 7.57 -5.42
CA GLY A 81 1.82 7.01 -4.44
C GLY A 81 1.14 6.42 -3.20
N GLY A 82 -0.13 6.00 -3.30
CA GLY A 82 -0.80 5.24 -2.26
C GLY A 82 -0.31 3.80 -2.15
N THR A 83 -0.88 3.01 -1.23
CA THR A 83 -0.46 1.61 -0.99
C THR A 83 -0.51 0.75 -2.24
N ALA A 84 -1.54 0.88 -3.08
CA ALA A 84 -1.68 0.11 -4.32
C ALA A 84 -0.60 0.51 -5.34
N GLY A 85 -0.36 1.81 -5.50
CA GLY A 85 0.66 2.32 -6.41
C GLY A 85 2.06 1.93 -5.98
N LEU A 86 2.39 2.06 -4.70
CA LEU A 86 3.70 1.68 -4.16
C LEU A 86 3.95 0.17 -4.28
N GLU A 87 2.96 -0.69 -4.01
CA GLU A 87 3.11 -2.15 -4.18
C GLU A 87 3.36 -2.49 -5.66
N ALA A 88 2.59 -1.90 -6.58
CA ALA A 88 2.78 -2.08 -8.02
C ALA A 88 4.17 -1.57 -8.47
N ALA A 89 4.58 -0.41 -7.98
CA ALA A 89 5.87 0.19 -8.31
C ALA A 89 7.05 -0.66 -7.83
N CYS A 90 7.02 -1.10 -6.57
CA CYS A 90 8.07 -1.97 -6.03
C CYS A 90 8.13 -3.29 -6.79
N THR A 91 6.99 -3.92 -7.05
CA THR A 91 6.94 -5.19 -7.80
C THR A 91 7.48 -5.04 -9.21
N ALA A 92 7.09 -3.98 -9.93
CA ALA A 92 7.60 -3.70 -11.27
C ALA A 92 9.12 -3.45 -11.28
N ALA A 93 9.63 -2.71 -10.29
CA ALA A 93 11.06 -2.46 -10.17
C ALA A 93 11.86 -3.73 -9.82
N GLU A 94 11.34 -4.58 -8.95
CA GLU A 94 11.97 -5.86 -8.56
C GLU A 94 12.08 -6.85 -9.73
N VAL A 95 11.13 -6.83 -10.66
CA VAL A 95 11.22 -7.63 -11.89
C VAL A 95 12.15 -7.02 -12.94
N GLY A 96 12.61 -5.77 -12.76
CA GLY A 96 13.64 -5.14 -13.57
C GLY A 96 13.18 -4.00 -14.48
N CYS A 97 11.92 -3.52 -14.35
CA CYS A 97 11.45 -2.34 -15.06
C CYS A 97 12.03 -1.06 -14.45
N ASN A 98 12.17 0.01 -15.26
CA ASN A 98 12.33 1.36 -14.74
C ASN A 98 10.96 1.91 -14.33
N VAL A 99 10.83 2.37 -13.11
CA VAL A 99 9.53 2.77 -12.55
C VAL A 99 9.53 4.23 -12.13
N PHE A 100 8.49 4.96 -12.54
CA PHE A 100 8.29 6.37 -12.25
C PHE A 100 6.95 6.54 -11.54
N VAL A 101 6.97 6.87 -10.24
CA VAL A 101 5.78 7.12 -9.44
C VAL A 101 5.50 8.61 -9.42
N LEU A 102 4.31 9.01 -9.87
CA LEU A 102 3.85 10.40 -9.84
C LEU A 102 2.81 10.55 -8.73
N GLU A 103 3.13 11.30 -7.69
CA GLU A 103 2.24 11.56 -6.56
C GLU A 103 1.97 13.08 -6.43
N LYS A 104 0.70 13.46 -6.44
CA LYS A 104 0.30 14.87 -6.36
C LYS A 104 0.52 15.52 -5.00
N LYS A 105 0.56 14.71 -3.93
CA LYS A 105 0.84 15.17 -2.58
C LYS A 105 2.35 15.26 -2.32
N ASP A 106 2.70 15.89 -1.23
CA ASP A 106 4.07 16.01 -0.71
C ASP A 106 4.56 14.76 0.02
N HIS A 107 3.71 13.73 0.15
CA HIS A 107 3.99 12.48 0.86
C HIS A 107 3.35 11.27 0.19
N LEU A 108 3.90 10.09 0.49
CA LEU A 108 3.41 8.78 0.05
C LEU A 108 2.40 8.17 1.04
N GLY A 109 1.88 6.98 0.71
CA GLY A 109 1.02 6.17 1.58
C GLY A 109 -0.48 6.40 1.39
N GLY A 110 -0.87 7.54 0.81
CA GLY A 110 -2.25 7.83 0.43
C GLY A 110 -3.26 7.72 1.58
N LEU A 111 -4.39 7.10 1.34
CA LEU A 111 -5.48 7.00 2.30
C LEU A 111 -5.12 6.18 3.55
N SER A 112 -4.21 5.21 3.47
CA SER A 112 -3.78 4.41 4.62
C SER A 112 -3.07 5.25 5.68
N THR A 113 -2.25 6.21 5.25
CA THR A 113 -1.59 7.16 6.16
C THR A 113 -2.63 8.05 6.82
N PHE A 114 -3.53 8.63 6.05
CA PHE A 114 -4.61 9.48 6.56
C PHE A 114 -5.51 8.75 7.59
N ILE A 115 -5.95 7.51 7.30
CA ILE A 115 -6.77 6.73 8.23
C ILE A 115 -6.00 6.40 9.52
N SER A 116 -4.68 6.31 9.46
CA SER A 116 -3.84 5.98 10.63
C SER A 116 -3.81 7.07 11.70
N ASP A 117 -4.28 8.27 11.42
CA ASP A 117 -4.40 9.36 12.38
C ASP A 117 -5.53 9.11 13.39
N LEU A 118 -6.46 8.22 13.06
CA LEU A 118 -7.44 7.72 14.03
C LEU A 118 -6.75 6.86 15.09
N PRO A 119 -6.98 7.12 16.41
CA PRO A 119 -6.34 6.38 17.51
C PRO A 119 -6.53 4.86 17.45
N SER A 120 -7.69 4.40 16.93
CA SER A 120 -8.00 2.97 16.76
C SER A 120 -7.36 2.33 15.51
N LYS A 121 -6.73 3.12 14.63
CA LYS A 121 -6.21 2.68 13.32
C LYS A 121 -4.72 2.94 13.12
N THR A 122 -3.99 3.26 14.17
CA THR A 122 -2.55 3.63 14.11
C THR A 122 -1.66 2.62 13.38
N ARG A 123 -2.02 1.33 13.38
CA ARG A 123 -1.29 0.28 12.63
C ARG A 123 -1.42 0.39 11.11
N MET A 124 -2.37 1.18 10.60
CA MET A 124 -2.53 1.36 9.16
C MET A 124 -1.33 2.02 8.50
N LYS A 125 -0.55 2.81 9.24
CA LYS A 125 0.69 3.44 8.76
C LYS A 125 1.87 2.48 8.60
N ASP A 126 1.83 1.31 9.20
CA ASP A 126 2.94 0.37 9.15
C ASP A 126 3.17 -0.18 7.72
N PHE A 127 2.09 -0.36 6.96
CA PHE A 127 2.20 -0.87 5.60
C PHE A 127 2.74 0.15 4.59
N PRO A 128 2.27 1.41 4.53
CA PRO A 128 2.94 2.45 3.74
C PRO A 128 4.42 2.62 4.07
N LYS A 129 4.78 2.67 5.36
CA LYS A 129 6.19 2.79 5.79
C LYS A 129 7.06 1.64 5.28
N TYR A 130 6.56 0.42 5.35
CA TYR A 130 7.24 -0.75 4.75
C TYR A 130 7.43 -0.57 3.24
N LEU A 131 6.41 -0.10 2.52
CA LEU A 131 6.49 0.11 1.06
C LEU A 131 7.47 1.24 0.70
N GLU A 132 7.50 2.31 1.47
CA GLU A 132 8.47 3.40 1.31
C GLU A 132 9.90 2.90 1.52
N ALA A 133 10.15 2.15 2.61
CA ALA A 133 11.46 1.56 2.88
C ALA A 133 11.89 0.58 1.77
N ARG A 134 10.96 -0.22 1.25
CA ARG A 134 11.20 -1.13 0.12
C ARG A 134 11.51 -0.36 -1.15
N ALA A 135 10.74 0.68 -1.46
CA ALA A 135 10.96 1.53 -2.63
C ALA A 135 12.32 2.24 -2.59
N ALA A 136 12.73 2.75 -1.44
CA ALA A 136 14.00 3.46 -1.25
C ALA A 136 15.23 2.59 -1.54
N ARG A 137 15.11 1.25 -1.49
CA ARG A 137 16.20 0.30 -1.81
C ARG A 137 16.29 -0.07 -3.30
N LEU A 138 15.32 0.34 -4.12
CA LEU A 138 15.24 0.00 -5.53
C LEU A 138 15.82 1.13 -6.38
N LYS A 139 17.00 0.92 -6.97
CA LYS A 139 17.75 1.92 -7.75
C LYS A 139 17.06 2.32 -9.08
N ASN A 140 16.13 1.51 -9.54
CA ASN A 140 15.35 1.69 -10.77
C ASN A 140 13.91 2.17 -10.50
N LEU A 141 13.63 2.66 -9.29
CA LEU A 141 12.36 3.26 -8.90
C LEU A 141 12.57 4.72 -8.53
N TYR A 142 11.83 5.61 -9.17
CA TYR A 142 11.92 7.06 -9.02
C TYR A 142 10.57 7.61 -8.54
N VAL A 143 10.56 8.39 -7.47
CA VAL A 143 9.36 9.00 -6.91
C VAL A 143 9.36 10.50 -7.13
N PHE A 144 8.27 11.02 -7.69
CA PHE A 144 8.05 12.45 -7.94
C PHE A 144 6.85 12.91 -7.10
N LEU A 145 7.13 13.51 -5.96
CA LEU A 145 6.13 14.15 -5.10
C LEU A 145 5.72 15.50 -5.67
N ASN A 146 4.63 16.07 -5.15
CA ASN A 146 4.06 17.35 -5.62
C ASN A 146 3.88 17.38 -7.15
N THR A 147 3.57 16.21 -7.74
CA THR A 147 3.54 16.02 -9.17
C THR A 147 2.20 15.46 -9.61
N GLU A 148 1.34 16.32 -10.13
CA GLU A 148 0.09 15.89 -10.75
C GLU A 148 0.37 15.22 -12.10
N ALA A 149 -0.17 14.01 -12.28
CA ALA A 149 0.01 13.20 -13.46
C ALA A 149 -0.98 13.61 -14.57
N THR A 150 -0.60 14.58 -15.39
CA THR A 150 -1.29 14.85 -16.64
C THR A 150 -0.88 13.87 -17.72
N VAL A 151 -1.72 13.71 -18.76
CA VAL A 151 -1.42 12.83 -19.90
C VAL A 151 -0.07 13.19 -20.54
N ASP A 152 0.21 14.48 -20.72
CA ASP A 152 1.45 14.94 -21.33
C ASP A 152 2.67 14.65 -20.44
N LYS A 153 2.53 14.83 -19.12
CA LYS A 153 3.60 14.48 -18.18
C LYS A 153 3.89 12.98 -18.18
N VAL A 154 2.87 12.13 -18.18
CA VAL A 154 3.01 10.68 -18.26
C VAL A 154 3.75 10.28 -19.55
N LYS A 155 3.40 10.87 -20.69
CA LYS A 155 4.05 10.58 -21.98
C LYS A 155 5.54 10.93 -22.02
N GLN A 156 6.00 11.91 -21.23
CA GLN A 156 7.41 12.30 -21.15
C GLN A 156 8.33 11.15 -20.71
N PHE A 157 7.82 10.24 -19.88
CA PHE A 157 8.54 9.06 -19.42
C PHE A 157 8.55 7.90 -20.44
N LYS A 158 7.89 8.06 -21.58
CA LYS A 158 7.77 7.03 -22.65
C LYS A 158 7.37 5.68 -22.06
N PRO A 159 6.24 5.57 -21.36
CA PRO A 159 5.85 4.35 -20.68
C PRO A 159 5.46 3.25 -21.64
N ASP A 160 5.91 2.01 -21.37
CA ASP A 160 5.35 0.79 -21.95
C ASP A 160 4.05 0.40 -21.22
N ILE A 161 3.97 0.70 -19.91
CA ILE A 161 2.83 0.41 -19.04
C ILE A 161 2.53 1.62 -18.17
N VAL A 162 1.23 1.94 -18.04
CA VAL A 162 0.73 2.92 -17.07
C VAL A 162 -0.18 2.23 -16.07
N VAL A 163 0.17 2.35 -14.79
CA VAL A 163 -0.64 1.85 -13.68
C VAL A 163 -1.43 3.01 -13.07
N ASN A 164 -2.75 2.98 -13.20
CA ASN A 164 -3.62 3.95 -12.56
C ASN A 164 -3.94 3.50 -11.13
N ALA A 165 -3.39 4.20 -10.13
CA ALA A 165 -3.56 3.95 -8.71
C ALA A 165 -3.95 5.21 -7.94
N THR A 166 -4.78 6.07 -8.55
CA THR A 166 -5.19 7.39 -8.05
C THR A 166 -6.07 7.32 -6.79
N GLY A 167 -6.50 6.12 -6.40
CA GLY A 167 -7.32 5.91 -5.20
C GLY A 167 -8.80 6.23 -5.42
N SER A 168 -9.47 6.58 -4.34
CA SER A 168 -10.90 6.86 -4.32
C SER A 168 -11.20 8.16 -3.55
N VAL A 169 -12.36 8.73 -3.86
CA VAL A 169 -12.92 9.87 -3.13
C VAL A 169 -14.22 9.44 -2.45
N PRO A 170 -14.67 10.13 -1.39
CA PRO A 170 -15.96 9.83 -0.76
C PRO A 170 -17.10 9.98 -1.76
N LEU A 171 -17.97 8.99 -1.80
CA LEU A 171 -19.22 9.09 -2.52
C LEU A 171 -20.25 9.82 -1.65
N VAL A 172 -20.70 10.98 -2.09
CA VAL A 172 -21.85 11.67 -1.48
C VAL A 172 -23.10 11.10 -2.14
N PRO A 173 -23.96 10.37 -1.40
CA PRO A 173 -25.17 9.79 -1.99
C PRO A 173 -26.17 10.90 -2.40
N PRO A 174 -27.02 10.67 -3.41
CA PRO A 174 -27.95 11.66 -3.92
C PRO A 174 -29.20 11.83 -3.00
N ILE A 175 -28.93 12.22 -1.76
CA ILE A 175 -30.00 12.53 -0.77
C ILE A 175 -30.32 14.01 -0.88
N LYS A 176 -31.61 14.33 -0.98
CA LYS A 176 -32.10 15.72 -1.11
C LYS A 176 -31.61 16.56 0.08
N GLY A 177 -30.95 17.67 -0.20
CA GLY A 177 -30.43 18.61 0.79
C GLY A 177 -29.08 18.20 1.39
N LEU A 178 -28.53 17.01 1.08
CA LEU A 178 -27.27 16.54 1.67
C LEU A 178 -26.08 17.39 1.20
N LYS A 179 -26.00 17.66 -0.09
CA LYS A 179 -24.91 18.42 -0.68
C LYS A 179 -24.85 19.84 -0.12
N GLU A 180 -26.00 20.50 -0.08
CA GLU A 180 -26.15 21.86 0.45
C GLU A 180 -25.79 21.91 1.95
N ASN A 181 -26.13 20.87 2.72
CA ASN A 181 -25.77 20.81 4.14
C ASN A 181 -24.29 20.48 4.37
N ILE A 182 -23.63 19.74 3.49
CA ILE A 182 -22.17 19.56 3.53
C ILE A 182 -21.48 20.91 3.24
N GLU A 183 -21.90 21.61 2.18
CA GLU A 183 -21.35 22.93 1.81
C GLU A 183 -21.59 23.98 2.91
N ALA A 184 -22.70 23.90 3.62
CA ALA A 184 -23.04 24.76 4.75
C ALA A 184 -22.33 24.36 6.07
N GLY A 185 -21.58 23.25 6.09
CA GLY A 185 -20.88 22.77 7.29
C GLY A 185 -21.77 22.08 8.34
N ASN A 186 -23.06 21.82 8.02
CA ASN A 186 -24.00 21.13 8.91
C ASN A 186 -23.83 19.60 8.91
N VAL A 187 -23.17 19.06 7.87
CA VAL A 187 -22.89 17.64 7.71
C VAL A 187 -21.42 17.47 7.36
N ALA A 188 -20.74 16.63 8.15
CA ALA A 188 -19.34 16.28 7.91
C ALA A 188 -19.23 14.94 7.17
N THR A 189 -18.29 14.82 6.26
CA THR A 189 -17.87 13.54 5.69
C THR A 189 -16.89 12.84 6.63
N ILE A 190 -16.61 11.54 6.38
CA ILE A 190 -15.60 10.82 7.17
C ILE A 190 -14.20 11.49 7.08
N PHE A 191 -13.91 12.18 5.98
CA PHE A 191 -12.64 12.88 5.82
C PHE A 191 -12.55 14.14 6.67
N ASP A 192 -13.66 14.85 6.83
CA ASP A 192 -13.74 16.07 7.67
C ASP A 192 -13.60 15.71 9.17
N MET A 193 -13.91 14.46 9.54
CA MET A 193 -13.82 13.98 10.92
C MET A 193 -12.40 13.54 11.32
N ILE A 194 -11.51 13.32 10.35
CA ILE A 194 -10.14 12.86 10.60
C ILE A 194 -9.16 14.06 10.56
N ASN A 195 -9.51 15.13 9.86
CA ASN A 195 -8.79 16.40 9.88
C ASN A 195 -9.20 17.19 11.13
#